data_a808e0671be99d12a8ba1209d773661b
#
_entry.id   a808e0671be99d12a8ba1209d773661b
#
_cell.length_a   1.000
_cell.length_b   1.000
_cell.length_c   1.000
_cell.angle_alpha   90.00
_cell.angle_beta   90.00
_cell.angle_gamma   90.00
#
_symmetry.space_group_name_H-M   'P 1'
#
loop_
_entity.id
_entity.type
_entity.pdbx_description
1 polymer ?
#
loop_
_entity_poly.entity_id
_entity_poly.type
_entity_poly.pdbx_seq_one_letter_code
_entity_poly.pdbx_strand_id
1 'polypeptide(L)'
;MSGWLSTAGGHAEEDHDGEHHEHRSRWPLIAAIGAGMLYFGAGFFFVGLDIVPMVVPLGLAGVGAVGMLAGLFGWAYEAFLAPASGHSSGGADLYTTTMILFLASDVSTFSAGFIYYAFVRAGAWEASHGLLTPLVFINTALLVASSFTIHYGHHALEEGDRKKFLGLLGATLVLGVVFLGGQVYEYYELLVVEGFSLTSGVLGSAFYGLTGLHGLHVALGVLLIAIAFGRSLRGEYGPGHDTAIRTTSLYWHFVDVVWVFLVVVLYVGASV
;
A
#
# COMPACT_ATOMS: atom_id res chain seq x y z
N MET A 1 -53.80 3.55 62.24
CA MET A 1 -54.24 4.91 61.97
C MET A 1 -53.13 5.62 61.26
N SER A 2 -53.39 6.23 60.17
CA SER A 2 -52.45 6.97 59.31
C SER A 2 -51.78 6.20 58.19
N GLY A 3 -52.16 6.50 57.08
CA GLY A 3 -52.04 6.26 55.73
C GLY A 3 -50.74 6.67 55.10
N TRP A 4 -50.28 5.80 54.20
CA TRP A 4 -49.19 6.02 53.32
C TRP A 4 -49.72 6.22 51.91
N LEU A 5 -49.63 7.43 51.41
CA LEU A 5 -49.80 7.74 50.02
C LEU A 5 -48.42 7.71 49.36
N SER A 6 -48.17 6.70 48.56
CA SER A 6 -47.02 6.58 47.69
C SER A 6 -47.29 7.36 46.42
N THR A 7 -46.56 8.44 46.17
CA THR A 7 -46.49 9.12 44.89
C THR A 7 -45.49 8.43 44.01
N ALA A 8 -45.97 7.74 42.99
CA ALA A 8 -45.19 7.21 41.90
C ALA A 8 -44.71 8.39 41.02
N GLY A 9 -43.45 8.72 41.11
CA GLY A 9 -42.77 9.58 40.16
C GLY A 9 -42.32 8.75 38.97
N GLY A 10 -43.00 8.88 37.85
CA GLY A 10 -42.57 8.31 36.58
C GLY A 10 -41.31 9.06 36.12
N HIS A 11 -40.19 8.36 36.11
CA HIS A 11 -39.05 8.77 35.29
C HIS A 11 -39.38 8.43 33.84
N ALA A 12 -39.65 9.45 33.05
CA ALA A 12 -39.59 9.36 31.62
C ALA A 12 -38.12 9.08 31.25
N GLU A 13 -37.84 7.87 30.78
CA GLU A 13 -36.62 7.57 30.03
C GLU A 13 -36.70 8.39 28.74
N GLU A 14 -35.97 9.49 28.69
CA GLU A 14 -35.63 10.14 27.44
C GLU A 14 -34.71 9.21 26.68
N ASP A 15 -35.29 8.45 25.74
CA ASP A 15 -34.59 7.78 24.64
C ASP A 15 -33.87 8.86 23.83
N HIS A 16 -32.64 9.15 24.20
CA HIS A 16 -31.69 9.82 23.32
C HIS A 16 -31.17 8.80 22.31
N ASP A 17 -32.00 8.45 21.33
CA ASP A 17 -31.56 7.94 20.06
C ASP A 17 -30.73 9.03 19.36
N GLY A 18 -29.51 9.20 19.85
CA GLY A 18 -28.47 9.91 19.13
C GLY A 18 -28.12 9.12 17.89
N GLU A 19 -28.80 9.40 16.77
CA GLU A 19 -28.34 8.96 15.45
C GLU A 19 -26.91 9.44 15.27
N HIS A 20 -25.96 8.56 15.58
CA HIS A 20 -24.58 8.69 15.16
C HIS A 20 -24.57 8.54 13.64
N HIS A 21 -24.75 9.65 12.94
CA HIS A 21 -24.42 9.74 11.52
C HIS A 21 -22.93 9.42 11.37
N GLU A 22 -22.61 8.15 11.17
CA GLU A 22 -21.31 7.75 10.65
C GLU A 22 -21.09 8.50 9.34
N HIS A 23 -20.23 9.49 9.33
CA HIS A 23 -19.77 10.14 8.12
C HIS A 23 -19.01 9.13 7.26
N ARG A 24 -19.78 8.33 6.50
CA ARG A 24 -19.19 7.44 5.49
C ARG A 24 -18.55 8.30 4.41
N SER A 25 -17.23 8.23 4.33
CA SER A 25 -16.48 8.84 3.22
C SER A 25 -17.02 8.35 1.87
N ARG A 26 -17.27 9.27 0.94
CA ARG A 26 -17.74 8.96 -0.41
C ARG A 26 -16.58 8.72 -1.38
N TRP A 27 -15.37 9.05 -1.01
CA TRP A 27 -14.18 8.97 -1.83
C TRP A 27 -13.84 7.56 -2.30
N PRO A 28 -13.93 6.50 -1.46
CA PRO A 28 -13.70 5.13 -1.91
C PRO A 28 -14.68 4.67 -2.99
N LEU A 29 -15.94 5.13 -2.93
CA LEU A 29 -16.93 4.83 -3.95
C LEU A 29 -16.57 5.50 -5.29
N ILE A 30 -16.14 6.76 -5.26
CA ILE A 30 -15.68 7.49 -6.45
C ILE A 30 -14.46 6.80 -7.06
N ALA A 31 -13.49 6.38 -6.23
CA ALA A 31 -12.32 5.62 -6.68
C ALA A 31 -12.71 4.28 -7.33
N ALA A 32 -13.64 3.54 -6.72
CA ALA A 32 -14.09 2.24 -7.24
C ALA A 32 -14.82 2.38 -8.59
N ILE A 33 -15.69 3.38 -8.74
CA ILE A 33 -16.37 3.68 -10.01
C ILE A 33 -15.35 4.08 -11.07
N GLY A 34 -14.40 4.96 -10.71
CA GLY A 34 -13.31 5.38 -11.59
C GLY A 34 -12.46 4.21 -12.07
N ALA A 35 -12.08 3.31 -11.16
CA ALA A 35 -11.34 2.08 -11.49
C ALA A 35 -12.15 1.19 -12.44
N GLY A 36 -13.43 0.98 -12.19
CA GLY A 36 -14.32 0.23 -13.08
C GLY A 36 -14.33 0.81 -14.49
N MET A 37 -14.53 2.13 -14.64
CA MET A 37 -14.52 2.80 -15.93
C MET A 37 -13.17 2.68 -16.64
N LEU A 38 -12.05 2.78 -15.90
CA LEU A 38 -10.70 2.60 -16.45
C LEU A 38 -10.52 1.20 -17.01
N TYR A 39 -10.87 0.16 -16.23
CA TYR A 39 -10.71 -1.24 -16.66
C TYR A 39 -11.62 -1.59 -17.83
N PHE A 40 -12.88 -1.14 -17.81
CA PHE A 40 -13.79 -1.34 -18.94
C PHE A 40 -13.30 -0.63 -20.21
N GLY A 41 -12.86 0.63 -20.08
CA GLY A 41 -12.30 1.39 -21.22
C GLY A 41 -11.04 0.72 -21.80
N ALA A 42 -10.11 0.31 -20.94
CA ALA A 42 -8.92 -0.41 -21.35
C ALA A 42 -9.27 -1.79 -21.97
N GLY A 43 -10.20 -2.53 -21.37
CA GLY A 43 -10.67 -3.81 -21.91
C GLY A 43 -11.25 -3.68 -23.31
N PHE A 44 -12.13 -2.72 -23.56
CA PHE A 44 -12.68 -2.45 -24.90
C PHE A 44 -11.61 -2.03 -25.91
N PHE A 45 -10.62 -1.27 -25.47
CA PHE A 45 -9.49 -0.89 -26.31
C PHE A 45 -8.66 -2.11 -26.76
N PHE A 46 -8.32 -3.03 -25.84
CA PHE A 46 -7.51 -4.21 -26.16
C PHE A 46 -8.27 -5.32 -26.90
N VAL A 47 -9.58 -5.46 -26.66
CA VAL A 47 -10.40 -6.46 -27.36
C VAL A 47 -10.65 -6.09 -28.82
N GLY A 48 -10.39 -4.81 -29.20
CA GLY A 48 -10.44 -4.37 -30.61
C GLY A 48 -11.82 -4.58 -31.25
N LEU A 49 -12.90 -4.32 -30.52
CA LEU A 49 -14.24 -4.38 -31.06
C LEU A 49 -14.43 -3.23 -32.07
N ASP A 50 -14.38 -3.52 -33.36
CA ASP A 50 -14.64 -2.57 -34.48
C ASP A 50 -16.03 -1.92 -34.43
N ILE A 51 -16.84 -2.31 -33.44
CA ILE A 51 -18.23 -1.86 -33.25
C ILE A 51 -18.28 -0.47 -32.60
N VAL A 52 -17.25 -0.06 -31.88
CA VAL A 52 -17.24 1.19 -31.10
C VAL A 52 -16.08 2.08 -31.57
N PRO A 53 -16.33 3.38 -31.90
CA PRO A 53 -15.25 4.29 -32.26
C PRO A 53 -14.20 4.37 -31.15
N MET A 54 -12.91 4.37 -31.48
CA MET A 54 -11.75 4.35 -30.56
C MET A 54 -11.76 5.48 -29.51
N VAL A 55 -12.44 6.59 -29.83
CA VAL A 55 -12.62 7.73 -28.90
C VAL A 55 -13.41 7.33 -27.66
N VAL A 56 -14.36 6.39 -27.76
CA VAL A 56 -15.22 5.97 -26.64
C VAL A 56 -14.43 5.19 -25.57
N PRO A 57 -13.70 4.08 -25.90
CA PRO A 57 -12.91 3.38 -24.91
C PRO A 57 -11.79 4.24 -24.31
N LEU A 58 -11.12 5.08 -25.09
CA LEU A 58 -10.10 6.00 -24.59
C LEU A 58 -10.71 7.08 -23.68
N GLY A 59 -11.86 7.64 -24.04
CA GLY A 59 -12.58 8.61 -23.22
C GLY A 59 -13.03 7.99 -21.88
N LEU A 60 -13.57 6.78 -21.93
CA LEU A 60 -14.00 6.03 -20.73
C LEU A 60 -12.80 5.70 -19.81
N ALA A 61 -11.69 5.24 -20.37
CA ALA A 61 -10.47 4.98 -19.61
C ALA A 61 -9.89 6.28 -19.02
N GLY A 62 -9.85 7.37 -19.77
CA GLY A 62 -9.35 8.66 -19.28
C GLY A 62 -10.19 9.24 -18.15
N VAL A 63 -11.52 9.26 -18.30
CA VAL A 63 -12.44 9.71 -17.23
C VAL A 63 -12.33 8.78 -16.02
N GLY A 64 -12.22 7.47 -16.23
CA GLY A 64 -12.03 6.49 -15.19
C GLY A 64 -10.73 6.70 -14.41
N ALA A 65 -9.61 6.96 -15.09
CA ALA A 65 -8.33 7.27 -14.46
C ALA A 65 -8.41 8.53 -13.58
N VAL A 66 -9.00 9.61 -14.10
CA VAL A 66 -9.18 10.85 -13.34
C VAL A 66 -10.10 10.63 -12.13
N GLY A 67 -11.21 9.91 -12.28
CA GLY A 67 -12.12 9.58 -11.19
C GLY A 67 -11.47 8.73 -10.12
N MET A 68 -10.71 7.71 -10.51
CA MET A 68 -9.95 6.85 -9.60
C MET A 68 -8.92 7.66 -8.81
N LEU A 69 -8.12 8.47 -9.48
CA LEU A 69 -7.10 9.31 -8.82
C LEU A 69 -7.75 10.33 -7.88
N ALA A 70 -8.80 11.03 -8.32
CA ALA A 70 -9.52 11.99 -7.48
C ALA A 70 -10.11 11.32 -6.23
N GLY A 71 -10.70 10.13 -6.38
CA GLY A 71 -11.24 9.34 -5.28
C GLY A 71 -10.15 8.90 -4.29
N LEU A 72 -9.01 8.42 -4.79
CA LEU A 72 -7.86 8.04 -3.96
C LEU A 72 -7.26 9.24 -3.21
N PHE A 73 -7.05 10.37 -3.90
CA PHE A 73 -6.54 11.59 -3.27
C PHE A 73 -7.52 12.16 -2.24
N GLY A 74 -8.82 12.20 -2.56
CA GLY A 74 -9.85 12.68 -1.63
C GLY A 74 -9.92 11.81 -0.39
N TRP A 75 -9.88 10.48 -0.55
CA TRP A 75 -9.83 9.55 0.57
C TRP A 75 -8.54 9.70 1.39
N ALA A 76 -7.39 9.78 0.75
CA ALA A 76 -6.12 9.97 1.43
C ALA A 76 -6.08 11.31 2.20
N TYR A 77 -6.64 12.38 1.62
CA TYR A 77 -6.77 13.66 2.30
C TYR A 77 -7.64 13.55 3.56
N GLU A 78 -8.82 12.95 3.45
CA GLU A 78 -9.71 12.72 4.61
C GLU A 78 -9.06 11.82 5.67
N ALA A 79 -8.44 10.72 5.24
CA ALA A 79 -7.89 9.72 6.16
C ALA A 79 -6.61 10.18 6.87
N PHE A 80 -5.75 10.96 6.18
CA PHE A 80 -4.40 11.25 6.65
C PHE A 80 -4.11 12.73 6.92
N LEU A 81 -4.79 13.64 6.25
CA LEU A 81 -4.49 15.07 6.30
C LEU A 81 -5.57 15.92 6.98
N ALA A 82 -6.82 15.44 7.03
CA ALA A 82 -7.88 16.10 7.76
C ALA A 82 -7.63 16.00 9.29
N PRO A 83 -7.97 17.05 10.08
CA PRO A 83 -7.85 16.98 11.54
C PRO A 83 -8.63 15.79 12.08
N ALA A 84 -8.00 15.01 12.96
CA ALA A 84 -8.61 13.81 13.57
C ALA A 84 -9.84 14.19 14.38
N SER A 85 -11.03 14.07 13.81
CA SER A 85 -12.27 14.04 14.56
C SER A 85 -12.33 12.69 15.28
N GLY A 86 -12.32 12.73 16.62
CA GLY A 86 -12.18 11.64 17.58
C GLY A 86 -12.59 10.25 17.07
N HIS A 87 -11.62 9.40 16.82
CA HIS A 87 -11.86 8.02 16.46
C HIS A 87 -12.12 7.23 17.74
N SER A 88 -13.31 6.65 17.86
CA SER A 88 -13.64 5.71 18.91
C SER A 88 -12.73 4.48 18.84
N SER A 89 -12.28 4.01 19.98
CA SER A 89 -11.39 2.84 20.16
C SER A 89 -11.91 1.52 19.57
N GLY A 90 -13.15 1.44 19.11
CA GLY A 90 -13.74 0.26 18.46
C GLY A 90 -13.35 0.06 16.99
N GLY A 91 -12.68 1.02 16.35
CA GLY A 91 -12.29 0.93 14.94
C GLY A 91 -10.92 0.32 14.67
N ALA A 92 -10.03 0.22 15.67
CA ALA A 92 -8.64 -0.21 15.49
C ALA A 92 -8.52 -1.63 14.90
N ASP A 93 -9.32 -2.56 15.38
CA ASP A 93 -9.34 -3.95 14.90
C ASP A 93 -9.92 -4.04 13.47
N LEU A 94 -10.90 -3.21 13.15
CA LEU A 94 -11.47 -3.14 11.80
C LEU A 94 -10.43 -2.65 10.78
N TYR A 95 -9.68 -1.59 11.10
CA TYR A 95 -8.62 -1.07 10.21
C TYR A 95 -7.51 -2.09 10.00
N THR A 96 -7.09 -2.78 11.07
CA THR A 96 -6.08 -3.85 10.98
C THR A 96 -6.58 -5.01 10.12
N THR A 97 -7.81 -5.46 10.33
CA THR A 97 -8.44 -6.54 9.54
C THR A 97 -8.58 -6.14 8.07
N THR A 98 -8.98 -4.90 7.79
CA THR A 98 -9.08 -4.37 6.42
C THR A 98 -7.71 -4.36 5.74
N MET A 99 -6.65 -3.95 6.46
CA MET A 99 -5.28 -3.99 5.93
C MET A 99 -4.86 -5.44 5.62
N ILE A 100 -5.14 -6.40 6.49
CA ILE A 100 -4.81 -7.81 6.26
C ILE A 100 -5.54 -8.35 5.02
N LEU A 101 -6.82 -8.05 4.86
CA LEU A 101 -7.59 -8.46 3.67
C LEU A 101 -7.05 -7.82 2.38
N PHE A 102 -6.68 -6.54 2.44
CA PHE A 102 -6.03 -5.85 1.33
C PHE A 102 -4.71 -6.53 0.95
N LEU A 103 -3.83 -6.80 1.92
CA LEU A 103 -2.56 -7.49 1.68
C LEU A 103 -2.77 -8.92 1.15
N ALA A 104 -3.80 -9.62 1.61
CA ALA A 104 -4.15 -10.94 1.07
C ALA A 104 -4.54 -10.87 -0.41
N SER A 105 -5.24 -9.81 -0.85
CA SER A 105 -5.53 -9.59 -2.27
C SER A 105 -4.26 -9.27 -3.06
N ASP A 106 -3.33 -8.52 -2.49
CA ASP A 106 -2.04 -8.21 -3.13
C ASP A 106 -1.14 -9.45 -3.28
N VAL A 107 -1.18 -10.39 -2.33
CA VAL A 107 -0.53 -11.70 -2.50
C VAL A 107 -1.02 -12.38 -3.78
N SER A 108 -2.31 -12.33 -4.08
CA SER A 108 -2.87 -12.90 -5.30
C SER A 108 -2.35 -12.20 -6.56
N THR A 109 -2.23 -10.87 -6.51
CA THR A 109 -1.71 -10.06 -7.63
C THR A 109 -0.25 -10.38 -7.92
N PHE A 110 0.62 -10.44 -6.90
CA PHE A 110 2.01 -10.83 -7.07
C PHE A 110 2.14 -12.29 -7.51
N SER A 111 1.33 -13.20 -6.95
CA SER A 111 1.33 -14.61 -7.33
C SER A 111 1.03 -14.80 -8.82
N ALA A 112 0.08 -14.05 -9.38
CA ALA A 112 -0.22 -14.08 -10.81
C ALA A 112 1.01 -13.68 -11.65
N GLY A 113 1.74 -12.64 -11.23
CA GLY A 113 3.00 -12.23 -11.88
C GLY A 113 4.09 -13.29 -11.79
N PHE A 114 4.26 -13.94 -10.62
CA PHE A 114 5.22 -15.03 -10.45
C PHE A 114 4.86 -16.28 -11.26
N ILE A 115 3.58 -16.62 -11.36
CA ILE A 115 3.12 -17.72 -12.23
C ILE A 115 3.43 -17.39 -13.68
N TYR A 116 3.14 -16.18 -14.14
CA TYR A 116 3.50 -15.72 -15.47
C TYR A 116 5.01 -15.85 -15.71
N TYR A 117 5.85 -15.37 -14.80
CA TYR A 117 7.30 -15.51 -14.88
C TYR A 117 7.74 -16.98 -14.95
N ALA A 118 7.16 -17.86 -14.11
CA ALA A 118 7.47 -19.29 -14.15
C ALA A 118 7.11 -19.95 -15.48
N PHE A 119 5.99 -19.56 -16.09
CA PHE A 119 5.56 -20.01 -17.42
C PHE A 119 6.55 -19.58 -18.51
N VAL A 120 6.98 -18.32 -18.47
CA VAL A 120 7.96 -17.77 -19.39
C VAL A 120 9.28 -18.51 -19.28
N ARG A 121 9.71 -18.79 -18.07
CA ARG A 121 10.95 -19.50 -17.79
C ARG A 121 10.92 -20.97 -18.23
N ALA A 122 9.78 -21.65 -18.13
CA ALA A 122 9.63 -23.04 -18.58
C ALA A 122 9.69 -23.20 -20.11
N GLY A 123 9.56 -22.08 -20.87
CA GLY A 123 9.72 -22.04 -22.32
C GLY A 123 11.19 -21.99 -22.76
N ALA A 124 11.49 -21.24 -23.83
CA ALA A 124 12.85 -21.01 -24.26
C ALA A 124 13.53 -19.96 -23.38
N TRP A 125 14.32 -20.39 -22.41
CA TRP A 125 15.09 -19.51 -21.51
C TRP A 125 16.52 -19.39 -22.01
N GLU A 126 16.91 -18.20 -22.42
CA GLU A 126 18.31 -17.83 -22.51
C GLU A 126 18.71 -17.22 -21.18
N ALA A 127 19.69 -17.82 -20.49
CA ALA A 127 20.18 -17.33 -19.22
C ALA A 127 20.59 -15.85 -19.35
N SER A 128 19.88 -14.95 -18.68
CA SER A 128 20.22 -13.53 -18.68
C SER A 128 21.44 -13.34 -17.80
N HIS A 129 22.55 -12.93 -18.41
CA HIS A 129 23.79 -12.70 -17.69
C HIS A 129 23.67 -11.46 -16.80
N GLY A 130 23.97 -11.63 -15.49
CA GLY A 130 24.37 -10.49 -14.66
C GLY A 130 23.32 -9.74 -13.89
N LEU A 131 22.08 -10.24 -13.72
CA LEU A 131 21.07 -9.57 -12.86
C LEU A 131 21.47 -9.52 -11.38
N LEU A 132 22.32 -10.43 -10.91
CA LEU A 132 22.82 -10.47 -9.53
C LEU A 132 24.00 -9.49 -9.38
N THR A 133 23.70 -8.24 -9.09
CA THR A 133 24.70 -7.22 -8.83
C THR A 133 24.93 -7.03 -7.31
N PRO A 134 26.07 -6.49 -6.87
CA PRO A 134 26.28 -6.12 -5.48
C PRO A 134 25.21 -5.14 -4.95
N LEU A 135 24.63 -4.33 -5.82
CA LEU A 135 23.57 -3.37 -5.50
C LEU A 135 22.30 -4.08 -4.97
N VAL A 136 21.92 -5.23 -5.57
CA VAL A 136 20.77 -6.03 -5.12
C VAL A 136 20.95 -6.48 -3.67
N PHE A 137 22.15 -6.92 -3.31
CA PHE A 137 22.46 -7.32 -1.92
C PHE A 137 22.42 -6.15 -0.96
N ILE A 138 22.94 -4.98 -1.37
CA ILE A 138 22.91 -3.75 -0.57
C ILE A 138 21.44 -3.34 -0.37
N ASN A 139 20.64 -3.28 -1.43
CA ASN A 139 19.22 -2.94 -1.38
C ASN A 139 18.45 -3.92 -0.47
N THR A 140 18.72 -5.21 -0.57
CA THR A 140 18.11 -6.21 0.31
C THR A 140 18.48 -5.97 1.78
N ALA A 141 19.75 -5.68 2.06
CA ALA A 141 20.19 -5.36 3.42
C ALA A 141 19.52 -4.10 3.97
N LEU A 142 19.35 -3.06 3.15
CA LEU A 142 18.66 -1.81 3.52
C LEU A 142 17.19 -2.08 3.88
N LEU A 143 16.47 -2.87 3.08
CA LEU A 143 15.07 -3.22 3.37
C LEU A 143 14.96 -4.06 4.65
N VAL A 144 15.77 -5.10 4.80
CA VAL A 144 15.77 -5.92 6.01
C VAL A 144 16.09 -5.07 7.25
N ALA A 145 17.09 -4.17 7.17
CA ALA A 145 17.37 -3.22 8.26
C ALA A 145 16.17 -2.32 8.57
N SER A 146 15.46 -1.85 7.53
CA SER A 146 14.27 -1.00 7.68
C SER A 146 13.10 -1.73 8.35
N SER A 147 12.94 -3.03 8.11
CA SER A 147 11.99 -3.89 8.81
C SER A 147 12.25 -3.94 10.33
N PHE A 148 13.51 -4.05 10.73
CA PHE A 148 13.86 -4.00 12.15
C PHE A 148 13.59 -2.62 12.74
N THR A 149 13.95 -1.55 12.03
CA THR A 149 13.76 -0.19 12.57
C THR A 149 12.28 0.17 12.75
N ILE A 150 11.39 -0.19 11.82
CA ILE A 150 9.95 0.07 11.98
C ILE A 150 9.35 -0.79 13.11
N HIS A 151 9.77 -2.05 13.23
CA HIS A 151 9.31 -2.96 14.28
C HIS A 151 9.67 -2.42 15.68
N TYR A 152 10.94 -2.11 15.91
CA TYR A 152 11.39 -1.54 17.19
C TYR A 152 10.86 -0.12 17.41
N GLY A 153 10.59 0.64 16.33
CA GLY A 153 9.94 1.93 16.39
C GLY A 153 8.51 1.81 16.93
N HIS A 154 7.72 0.87 16.42
CA HIS A 154 6.37 0.60 16.91
C HIS A 154 6.38 0.21 18.41
N HIS A 155 7.29 -0.68 18.81
CA HIS A 155 7.43 -1.08 20.22
C HIS A 155 7.82 0.10 21.12
N ALA A 156 8.73 0.97 20.69
CA ALA A 156 9.08 2.18 21.42
C ALA A 156 7.88 3.14 21.58
N LEU A 157 6.96 3.19 20.60
CA LEU A 157 5.72 3.97 20.70
C LEU A 157 4.79 3.39 21.78
N GLU A 158 4.64 2.06 21.84
CA GLU A 158 3.85 1.36 22.87
C GLU A 158 4.41 1.60 24.29
N GLU A 159 5.75 1.62 24.42
CA GLU A 159 6.45 1.95 25.68
C GLU A 159 6.38 3.43 26.04
N GLY A 160 5.93 4.31 25.15
CA GLY A 160 5.87 5.76 25.34
C GLY A 160 7.21 6.48 25.14
N ASP A 161 8.25 5.80 24.65
CA ASP A 161 9.55 6.43 24.31
C ASP A 161 9.47 7.13 22.96
N ARG A 162 8.94 8.35 22.98
CA ARG A 162 8.75 9.17 21.77
C ARG A 162 10.05 9.46 21.03
N LYS A 163 11.17 9.65 21.75
CA LYS A 163 12.45 9.98 21.08
C LYS A 163 12.98 8.80 20.27
N LYS A 164 12.95 7.62 20.88
CA LYS A 164 13.36 6.37 20.23
C LYS A 164 12.44 6.04 19.06
N PHE A 165 11.12 6.18 19.24
CA PHE A 165 10.12 6.00 18.18
C PHE A 165 10.40 6.89 16.96
N LEU A 166 10.54 8.22 17.16
CA LEU A 166 10.81 9.16 16.08
C LEU A 166 12.14 8.87 15.37
N GLY A 167 13.18 8.53 16.14
CA GLY A 167 14.49 8.18 15.58
C GLY A 167 14.41 6.95 14.69
N LEU A 168 13.74 5.89 15.14
CA LEU A 168 13.60 4.63 14.41
C LEU A 168 12.68 4.76 13.20
N LEU A 169 11.55 5.47 13.32
CA LEU A 169 10.64 5.73 12.20
C LEU A 169 11.32 6.60 11.13
N GLY A 170 12.09 7.61 11.54
CA GLY A 170 12.90 8.43 10.64
C GLY A 170 13.99 7.61 9.93
N ALA A 171 14.65 6.69 10.64
CA ALA A 171 15.62 5.76 10.05
C ALA A 171 14.96 4.85 9.01
N THR A 172 13.77 4.30 9.30
CA THR A 172 13.00 3.52 8.33
C THR A 172 12.71 4.31 7.05
N LEU A 173 12.27 5.56 7.21
CA LEU A 173 11.99 6.45 6.08
C LEU A 173 13.24 6.66 5.21
N VAL A 174 14.37 6.98 5.82
CA VAL A 174 15.64 7.19 5.09
C VAL A 174 16.08 5.92 4.36
N LEU A 175 16.03 4.76 5.03
CA LEU A 175 16.40 3.47 4.42
C LEU A 175 15.49 3.14 3.23
N GLY A 176 14.18 3.39 3.34
CA GLY A 176 13.23 3.19 2.25
C GLY A 176 13.48 4.11 1.05
N VAL A 177 13.79 5.38 1.29
CA VAL A 177 14.14 6.34 0.23
C VAL A 177 15.44 5.94 -0.46
N VAL A 178 16.46 5.52 0.30
CA VAL A 178 17.75 5.06 -0.26
C VAL A 178 17.55 3.80 -1.10
N PHE A 179 16.72 2.86 -0.63
CA PHE A 179 16.36 1.68 -1.43
C PHE A 179 15.71 2.05 -2.77
N LEU A 180 14.71 2.97 -2.77
CA LEU A 180 14.09 3.46 -4.00
C LEU A 180 15.11 4.10 -4.94
N GLY A 181 16.04 4.90 -4.41
CA GLY A 181 17.14 5.47 -5.17
C GLY A 181 18.03 4.40 -5.82
N GLY A 182 18.35 3.35 -5.07
CA GLY A 182 19.10 2.19 -5.57
C GLY A 182 18.34 1.45 -6.69
N GLN A 183 17.03 1.28 -6.54
CA GLN A 183 16.19 0.63 -7.55
C GLN A 183 16.08 1.45 -8.85
N VAL A 184 15.97 2.77 -8.73
CA VAL A 184 15.98 3.68 -9.88
C VAL A 184 17.35 3.64 -10.60
N TYR A 185 18.44 3.58 -9.84
CA TYR A 185 19.77 3.45 -10.40
C TYR A 185 19.95 2.11 -11.13
N GLU A 186 19.49 0.99 -10.57
CA GLU A 186 19.50 -0.32 -11.21
C GLU A 186 18.72 -0.30 -12.53
N TYR A 187 17.55 0.32 -12.55
CA TYR A 187 16.76 0.48 -13.78
C TYR A 187 17.51 1.32 -14.83
N TYR A 188 18.18 2.39 -14.40
CA TYR A 188 19.00 3.19 -15.32
C TYR A 188 20.11 2.33 -15.96
N GLU A 189 20.81 1.53 -15.15
CA GLU A 189 21.90 0.67 -15.61
C GLU A 189 21.37 -0.40 -16.61
N LEU A 190 20.30 -1.09 -16.27
CA LEU A 190 19.68 -2.10 -17.14
C LEU A 190 19.14 -1.49 -18.45
N LEU A 191 18.42 -0.36 -18.38
CA LEU A 191 17.77 0.25 -19.53
C LEU A 191 18.75 0.97 -20.46
N VAL A 192 19.71 1.72 -19.91
CA VAL A 192 20.56 2.64 -20.67
C VAL A 192 21.92 2.02 -20.99
N VAL A 193 22.52 1.28 -20.05
CA VAL A 193 23.86 0.71 -20.24
C VAL A 193 23.78 -0.67 -20.89
N GLU A 194 22.90 -1.53 -20.41
CA GLU A 194 22.79 -2.90 -20.93
C GLU A 194 21.76 -3.05 -22.07
N GLY A 195 20.91 -2.05 -22.30
CA GLY A 195 19.86 -2.09 -23.32
C GLY A 195 18.74 -3.09 -23.01
N PHE A 196 18.70 -3.63 -21.78
CA PHE A 196 17.65 -4.52 -21.33
C PHE A 196 16.41 -3.72 -20.97
N SER A 197 15.32 -3.89 -21.69
CA SER A 197 14.10 -3.07 -21.56
C SER A 197 12.84 -3.94 -21.43
N LEU A 198 11.72 -3.28 -21.14
CA LEU A 198 10.39 -3.92 -21.11
C LEU A 198 10.07 -4.66 -22.43
N THR A 199 10.60 -4.19 -23.55
CA THR A 199 10.40 -4.75 -24.90
C THR A 199 11.49 -5.76 -25.30
N SER A 200 12.44 -6.06 -24.43
CA SER A 200 13.50 -7.06 -24.64
C SER A 200 12.97 -8.50 -24.47
N GLY A 201 11.87 -8.80 -25.13
CA GLY A 201 11.22 -10.10 -25.07
C GLY A 201 10.35 -10.32 -23.84
N VAL A 202 9.90 -11.55 -23.68
CA VAL A 202 8.94 -11.93 -22.62
C VAL A 202 9.60 -11.87 -21.24
N LEU A 203 10.91 -12.12 -21.14
CA LEU A 203 11.65 -11.99 -19.90
C LEU A 203 11.70 -10.53 -19.41
N GLY A 204 12.01 -9.59 -20.32
CA GLY A 204 12.03 -8.17 -19.98
C GLY A 204 10.69 -7.70 -19.45
N SER A 205 9.58 -8.08 -20.12
CA SER A 205 8.24 -7.72 -19.66
C SER A 205 7.88 -8.33 -18.29
N ALA A 206 8.26 -9.59 -18.03
CA ALA A 206 8.03 -10.24 -16.74
C ALA A 206 8.86 -9.61 -15.62
N PHE A 207 10.15 -9.33 -15.88
CA PHE A 207 11.05 -8.70 -14.92
C PHE A 207 10.57 -7.30 -14.53
N TYR A 208 10.40 -6.40 -15.52
CA TYR A 208 9.96 -5.04 -15.25
C TYR A 208 8.52 -4.96 -14.75
N GLY A 209 7.65 -5.88 -15.16
CA GLY A 209 6.29 -5.98 -14.64
C GLY A 209 6.27 -6.27 -13.14
N LEU A 210 7.00 -7.30 -12.70
CA LEU A 210 7.06 -7.69 -11.28
C LEU A 210 7.83 -6.69 -10.42
N THR A 211 9.04 -6.31 -10.84
CA THR A 211 9.89 -5.38 -10.08
C THR A 211 9.31 -3.96 -10.08
N GLY A 212 8.67 -3.54 -11.19
CA GLY A 212 7.97 -2.26 -11.29
C GLY A 212 6.73 -2.19 -10.40
N LEU A 213 5.91 -3.24 -10.41
CA LEU A 213 4.78 -3.35 -9.48
C LEU A 213 5.24 -3.28 -8.03
N HIS A 214 6.31 -4.02 -7.69
CA HIS A 214 6.91 -3.96 -6.36
C HIS A 214 7.45 -2.56 -6.04
N GLY A 215 8.15 -1.91 -6.97
CA GLY A 215 8.67 -0.56 -6.81
C GLY A 215 7.57 0.47 -6.51
N LEU A 216 6.40 0.34 -7.13
CA LEU A 216 5.22 1.17 -6.82
C LEU A 216 4.72 0.92 -5.39
N HIS A 217 4.71 -0.33 -4.93
CA HIS A 217 4.32 -0.67 -3.55
C HIS A 217 5.33 -0.11 -2.53
N VAL A 218 6.64 -0.20 -2.82
CA VAL A 218 7.66 0.44 -1.97
C VAL A 218 7.48 1.96 -1.92
N ALA A 219 7.24 2.61 -3.07
CA ALA A 219 7.00 4.05 -3.12
C ALA A 219 5.78 4.46 -2.30
N LEU A 220 4.68 3.68 -2.38
CA LEU A 220 3.51 3.89 -1.54
C LEU A 220 3.84 3.68 -0.06
N GLY A 221 4.60 2.65 0.29
CA GLY A 221 5.05 2.40 1.67
C GLY A 221 5.88 3.55 2.23
N VAL A 222 6.85 4.06 1.45
CA VAL A 222 7.66 5.24 1.82
C VAL A 222 6.76 6.47 2.03
N LEU A 223 5.76 6.67 1.17
CA LEU A 223 4.79 7.76 1.33
C LEU A 223 3.97 7.62 2.63
N LEU A 224 3.47 6.42 2.93
CA LEU A 224 2.74 6.15 4.17
C LEU A 224 3.61 6.40 5.41
N ILE A 225 4.87 5.93 5.40
CA ILE A 225 5.83 6.18 6.48
C ILE A 225 6.14 7.68 6.59
N ALA A 226 6.30 8.40 5.49
CA ALA A 226 6.54 9.84 5.51
C ALA A 226 5.37 10.62 6.12
N ILE A 227 4.12 10.27 5.76
CA ILE A 227 2.91 10.85 6.35
C ILE A 227 2.85 10.52 7.86
N ALA A 228 3.08 9.25 8.22
CA ALA A 228 3.09 8.80 9.61
C ALA A 228 4.17 9.54 10.42
N PHE A 229 5.38 9.71 9.85
CA PHE A 229 6.46 10.47 10.47
C PHE A 229 6.09 11.94 10.67
N GLY A 230 5.53 12.61 9.66
CA GLY A 230 5.07 14.00 9.75
C GLY A 230 4.01 14.20 10.84
N ARG A 231 3.06 13.28 10.96
CA ARG A 231 2.02 13.27 12.01
C ARG A 231 2.61 12.98 13.40
N SER A 232 3.60 12.06 13.46
CA SER A 232 4.34 11.77 14.70
C SER A 232 5.07 12.99 15.25
N LEU A 233 5.64 13.85 14.38
CA LEU A 233 6.27 15.10 14.80
C LEU A 233 5.28 16.06 15.46
N ARG A 234 4.01 16.04 15.05
CA ARG A 234 2.92 16.81 15.66
C ARG A 234 2.41 16.22 16.98
N GLY A 235 2.83 15.00 17.33
CA GLY A 235 2.41 14.32 18.56
C GLY A 235 1.04 13.65 18.46
N GLU A 236 0.60 13.30 17.25
CA GLU A 236 -0.70 12.69 17.01
C GLU A 236 -0.77 11.21 17.42
N TYR A 237 0.37 10.55 17.66
CA TYR A 237 0.45 9.15 18.05
C TYR A 237 1.02 8.97 19.45
N GLY A 238 0.55 7.95 20.14
CA GLY A 238 0.97 7.57 21.48
C GLY A 238 0.46 6.19 21.87
N PRO A 239 0.75 5.72 23.08
CA PRO A 239 0.22 4.46 23.60
C PRO A 239 -1.31 4.40 23.46
N GLY A 240 -1.84 3.37 22.79
CA GLY A 240 -3.27 3.21 22.52
C GLY A 240 -3.83 4.03 21.33
N HIS A 241 -3.00 4.84 20.65
CA HIS A 241 -3.36 5.58 19.44
C HIS A 241 -2.31 5.32 18.35
N ASP A 242 -2.04 4.05 18.07
CA ASP A 242 -0.96 3.55 17.21
C ASP A 242 -1.47 2.85 15.94
N THR A 243 -2.78 2.76 15.73
CA THR A 243 -3.41 1.99 14.63
C THR A 243 -2.81 2.31 13.26
N ALA A 244 -2.55 3.59 12.97
CA ALA A 244 -1.96 3.99 11.69
C ALA A 244 -0.49 3.52 11.57
N ILE A 245 0.27 3.53 12.66
CA ILE A 245 1.65 3.01 12.70
C ILE A 245 1.64 1.50 12.51
N ARG A 246 0.75 0.80 13.20
CA ARG A 246 0.56 -0.64 13.12
C ARG A 246 0.20 -1.09 11.69
N THR A 247 -0.77 -0.44 11.05
CA THR A 247 -1.18 -0.77 9.68
C THR A 247 -0.09 -0.43 8.66
N THR A 248 0.63 0.68 8.83
CA THR A 248 1.79 1.04 8.00
C THR A 248 2.93 0.03 8.16
N SER A 249 3.19 -0.44 9.39
CA SER A 249 4.19 -1.48 9.66
C SER A 249 3.84 -2.81 9.00
N LEU A 250 2.57 -3.25 9.06
CA LEU A 250 2.10 -4.45 8.37
C LEU A 250 2.30 -4.35 6.86
N TYR A 251 1.95 -3.20 6.27
CA TYR A 251 2.17 -2.95 4.85
C TYR A 251 3.66 -3.00 4.48
N TRP A 252 4.51 -2.36 5.27
CA TRP A 252 5.96 -2.34 5.03
C TRP A 252 6.58 -3.73 5.08
N HIS A 253 6.25 -4.54 6.09
CA HIS A 253 6.72 -5.92 6.20
C HIS A 253 6.25 -6.78 5.01
N PHE A 254 5.04 -6.59 4.53
CA PHE A 254 4.56 -7.27 3.33
C PHE A 254 5.44 -6.93 2.11
N VAL A 255 5.73 -5.66 1.90
CA VAL A 255 6.61 -5.20 0.81
C VAL A 255 8.00 -5.83 0.91
N ASP A 256 8.58 -5.89 2.10
CA ASP A 256 9.88 -6.53 2.35
C ASP A 256 9.88 -8.02 2.03
N VAL A 257 8.83 -8.75 2.44
CA VAL A 257 8.68 -10.18 2.14
C VAL A 257 8.59 -10.40 0.63
N VAL A 258 7.82 -9.59 -0.07
CA VAL A 258 7.71 -9.66 -1.54
C VAL A 258 9.06 -9.39 -2.20
N TRP A 259 9.85 -8.43 -1.69
CA TRP A 259 11.21 -8.17 -2.20
C TRP A 259 12.12 -9.38 -2.07
N VAL A 260 12.20 -9.96 -0.89
CA VAL A 260 13.02 -11.18 -0.67
C VAL A 260 12.63 -12.29 -1.63
N PHE A 261 11.32 -12.47 -1.85
CA PHE A 261 10.82 -13.45 -2.80
C PHE A 261 11.19 -13.11 -4.25
N LEU A 262 11.11 -11.82 -4.63
CA LEU A 262 11.58 -11.34 -5.94
C LEU A 262 13.06 -11.62 -6.15
N VAL A 263 13.91 -11.32 -5.16
CA VAL A 263 15.35 -11.58 -5.25
C VAL A 263 15.61 -13.06 -5.45
N VAL A 264 14.96 -13.93 -4.69
CA VAL A 264 15.15 -15.38 -4.83
C VAL A 264 14.69 -15.89 -6.20
N VAL A 265 13.53 -15.45 -6.67
CA VAL A 265 12.91 -15.98 -7.90
C VAL A 265 13.51 -15.35 -9.15
N LEU A 266 13.66 -14.03 -9.20
CA LEU A 266 14.09 -13.31 -10.40
C LEU A 266 15.60 -13.20 -10.51
N TYR A 267 16.30 -12.88 -9.43
CA TYR A 267 17.73 -12.62 -9.48
C TYR A 267 18.56 -13.92 -9.30
N VAL A 268 18.30 -14.65 -8.22
CA VAL A 268 19.00 -15.93 -7.99
C VAL A 268 18.49 -16.99 -8.98
N GLY A 269 17.18 -17.06 -9.15
CA GLY A 269 16.57 -17.98 -10.08
C GLY A 269 16.98 -17.79 -11.53
N ALA A 270 17.30 -16.57 -11.97
CA ALA A 270 17.78 -16.30 -13.33
C ALA A 270 19.24 -16.70 -13.54
N SER A 271 20.04 -16.82 -12.48
CA SER A 271 21.45 -17.18 -12.53
C SER A 271 21.72 -18.69 -12.55
N VAL A 272 20.70 -19.51 -12.31
CA VAL A 272 20.71 -20.98 -12.30
C VAL A 272 19.92 -21.52 -13.49
#